data_621afa2fb1aefc0c6ceb36e22a2b6b1f
#
_entry.id   621afa2fb1aefc0c6ceb36e22a2b6b1f
#
_cell.length_a   1.000
_cell.length_b   1.000
_cell.length_c   1.000
_cell.angle_alpha   90.00
_cell.angle_beta   90.00
_cell.angle_gamma   90.00
#
_symmetry.space_group_name_H-M   'P 1'
#
loop_
_entity.id
_entity.type
_entity.pdbx_description
1 polymer ?
#
loop_
_entity_poly.entity_id
_entity_poly.type
_entity_poly.pdbx_seq_one_letter_code
_entity_poly.pdbx_strand_id
1 'polypeptide(L)'
;ANGDIVEVHDITGYEQKYGFRFADVTIGIPKTDITFPAKLMIDTLNSETPGLSQELYNKLYYSIMEDPELFGPYTPADARLKALKKNPYWNALQVKYAYAVTCHKAQGGQWKNVFVDASYIPPDAMGLDFYRWLYTAVTRASRRLFLIRN
;
A
#
# COMPACT_ATOMS: atom_id res chain seq x y z
N ALA A 1 2.63 9.97 -0.52
CA ALA A 1 2.73 9.52 -1.92
C ALA A 1 2.65 7.99 -1.99
N ASN A 2 2.57 7.44 -3.19
CA ASN A 2 2.52 6.00 -3.37
C ASN A 2 3.89 5.39 -3.00
N GLY A 3 3.92 4.48 -2.01
CA GLY A 3 5.15 3.88 -1.51
C GLY A 3 5.73 4.53 -0.24
N ASP A 4 5.07 5.53 0.32
CA ASP A 4 5.47 6.07 1.62
C ASP A 4 5.26 5.04 2.73
N ILE A 5 6.20 4.99 3.68
CA ILE A 5 6.09 4.17 4.87
C ILE A 5 5.38 5.00 5.95
N VAL A 6 4.41 4.38 6.60
CA VAL A 6 3.69 4.96 7.74
C VAL A 6 3.69 3.98 8.92
N GLU A 7 3.54 4.48 10.13
CA GLU A 7 3.37 3.70 11.34
C GLU A 7 1.92 3.77 11.80
N VAL A 8 1.31 2.63 12.10
CA VAL A 8 -0.03 2.59 12.71
C VAL A 8 0.15 2.73 14.21
N HIS A 9 -0.33 3.85 14.78
CA HIS A 9 -0.24 4.15 16.21
C HIS A 9 -1.43 3.59 16.98
N ASP A 10 -2.63 3.67 16.39
CA ASP A 10 -3.86 3.22 17.05
C ASP A 10 -4.86 2.72 16.01
N ILE A 11 -5.72 1.78 16.43
CA ILE A 11 -6.82 1.25 15.63
C ILE A 11 -8.10 1.51 16.40
N THR A 12 -8.91 2.43 15.93
CA THR A 12 -10.12 2.88 16.62
C THR A 12 -11.37 2.09 16.24
N GLY A 13 -11.34 1.37 15.12
CA GLY A 13 -12.47 0.58 14.71
C GLY A 13 -12.19 -0.31 13.50
N TYR A 14 -13.04 -1.34 13.37
CA TYR A 14 -13.11 -2.22 12.21
C TYR A 14 -14.54 -2.24 11.67
N GLU A 15 -14.68 -2.24 10.37
CA GLU A 15 -15.98 -2.37 9.73
C GLU A 15 -15.90 -3.17 8.43
N GLN A 16 -17.03 -3.72 8.02
CA GLN A 16 -17.18 -4.35 6.71
C GLN A 16 -18.28 -3.63 5.94
N LYS A 17 -17.91 -3.06 4.79
CA LYS A 17 -18.84 -2.36 3.91
C LYS A 17 -18.48 -2.62 2.45
N TYR A 18 -19.46 -2.65 1.56
CA TYR A 18 -19.28 -2.90 0.12
C TYR A 18 -18.57 -4.21 -0.23
N GLY A 19 -18.59 -5.18 0.71
CA GLY A 19 -17.88 -6.45 0.55
C GLY A 19 -16.38 -6.39 0.78
N PHE A 20 -15.89 -5.33 1.43
CA PHE A 20 -14.49 -5.11 1.83
C PHE A 20 -14.40 -4.83 3.34
N ARG A 21 -13.22 -5.11 3.90
CA ARG A 21 -12.90 -4.84 5.29
C ARG A 21 -12.08 -3.56 5.41
N PHE A 22 -12.47 -2.72 6.33
CA PHE A 22 -11.80 -1.45 6.61
C PHE A 22 -11.41 -1.35 8.08
N ALA A 23 -10.40 -0.53 8.34
CA ALA A 23 -10.05 -0.10 9.69
C ALA A 23 -9.92 1.42 9.75
N ASP A 24 -10.45 2.01 10.80
CA ASP A 24 -10.18 3.39 11.16
C ASP A 24 -8.96 3.43 12.09
N VAL A 25 -7.95 4.17 11.69
CA VAL A 25 -6.65 4.17 12.35
C VAL A 25 -6.10 5.59 12.51
N THR A 26 -5.19 5.75 13.47
CA THR A 26 -4.28 6.88 13.51
C THR A 26 -2.93 6.42 12.96
N ILE A 27 -2.47 7.06 11.89
CA ILE A 27 -1.15 6.79 11.30
C ILE A 27 -0.21 7.95 11.53
N GLY A 28 1.08 7.64 11.63
CA GLY A 28 2.16 8.60 11.78
C GLY A 28 3.18 8.50 10.65
N ILE A 29 3.83 9.63 10.38
CA ILE A 29 4.98 9.67 9.46
C ILE A 29 6.24 9.34 10.27
N PRO A 30 7.00 8.29 9.92
CA PRO A 30 8.19 7.88 10.66
C PRO A 30 9.19 9.04 10.86
N LYS A 31 9.74 9.14 12.06
CA LYS A 31 10.71 10.18 12.45
C LYS A 31 10.15 11.62 12.51
N THR A 32 8.84 11.76 12.56
CA THR A 32 8.16 13.04 12.79
C THR A 32 7.10 12.85 13.89
N ASP A 33 6.61 13.96 14.45
CA ASP A 33 5.48 13.95 15.38
C ASP A 33 4.13 14.14 14.66
N ILE A 34 4.12 14.01 13.34
CA ILE A 34 2.91 14.20 12.53
C ILE A 34 2.09 12.93 12.54
N THR A 35 0.89 13.01 13.05
CA THR A 35 -0.12 11.94 13.02
C THR A 35 -1.43 12.46 12.45
N PHE A 36 -2.19 11.58 11.79
CA PHE A 36 -3.51 11.91 11.27
C PHE A 36 -4.41 10.67 11.18
N PRO A 37 -5.73 10.87 11.25
CA PRO A 37 -6.68 9.77 11.08
C PRO A 37 -6.73 9.33 9.62
N ALA A 38 -6.88 8.04 9.40
CA ALA A 38 -7.01 7.45 8.08
C ALA A 38 -7.94 6.23 8.11
N LYS A 39 -8.57 5.95 6.97
CA LYS A 39 -9.27 4.68 6.74
C LYS A 39 -8.37 3.79 5.89
N LEU A 40 -8.10 2.57 6.36
CA LEU A 40 -7.32 1.56 5.65
C LEU A 40 -8.24 0.50 5.06
N MET A 41 -7.90 0.02 3.87
CA MET A 41 -8.49 -1.17 3.29
C MET A 41 -7.65 -2.40 3.65
N ILE A 42 -8.17 -3.23 4.56
CA ILE A 42 -7.44 -4.36 5.14
C ILE A 42 -7.21 -5.48 4.10
N ASP A 43 -8.14 -5.65 3.17
CA ASP A 43 -8.05 -6.72 2.17
C ASP A 43 -6.81 -6.59 1.27
N THR A 44 -6.22 -5.41 1.16
CA THR A 44 -4.98 -5.22 0.40
C THR A 44 -3.72 -5.71 1.11
N LEU A 45 -3.73 -5.85 2.44
CA LEU A 45 -2.55 -6.28 3.22
C LEU A 45 -1.97 -7.61 2.73
N ASN A 46 -2.83 -8.59 2.49
CA ASN A 46 -2.44 -9.95 2.11
C ASN A 46 -2.68 -10.26 0.61
N SER A 47 -3.07 -9.27 -0.21
CA SER A 47 -3.25 -9.49 -1.64
C SER A 47 -1.89 -9.68 -2.34
N GLU A 48 -1.83 -10.48 -3.39
CA GLU A 48 -0.62 -10.67 -4.20
C GLU A 48 -0.30 -9.42 -5.03
N THR A 49 -1.33 -8.66 -5.41
CA THR A 49 -1.19 -7.43 -6.18
C THR A 49 -0.82 -6.23 -5.30
N PRO A 50 -0.15 -5.19 -5.83
CA PRO A 50 0.21 -3.99 -5.07
C PRO A 50 -0.99 -3.23 -4.46
N GLY A 51 -2.16 -3.39 -5.05
CA GLY A 51 -3.43 -2.80 -4.61
C GLY A 51 -4.61 -3.68 -5.04
N LEU A 52 -5.80 -3.12 -5.10
CA LEU A 52 -6.97 -3.84 -5.64
C LEU A 52 -6.77 -4.19 -7.12
N SER A 53 -7.20 -5.40 -7.50
CA SER A 53 -7.35 -5.74 -8.91
C SER A 53 -8.42 -4.85 -9.59
N GLN A 54 -8.38 -4.73 -10.91
CA GLN A 54 -9.36 -3.94 -11.65
C GLN A 54 -10.80 -4.41 -11.38
N GLU A 55 -10.99 -5.72 -11.23
CA GLU A 55 -12.29 -6.32 -10.91
C GLU A 55 -12.80 -5.86 -9.55
N LEU A 56 -11.95 -5.95 -8.51
CA LEU A 56 -12.31 -5.50 -7.15
C LEU A 56 -12.52 -3.99 -7.08
N TYR A 57 -11.75 -3.23 -7.86
CA TYR A 57 -11.92 -1.79 -7.96
C TYR A 57 -13.28 -1.43 -8.58
N ASN A 58 -13.65 -2.11 -9.65
CA ASN A 58 -14.97 -1.95 -10.27
C ASN A 58 -16.10 -2.35 -9.31
N LYS A 59 -15.93 -3.46 -8.58
CA LYS A 59 -16.90 -3.88 -7.56
C LYS A 59 -17.11 -2.80 -6.51
N LEU A 60 -16.04 -2.22 -5.97
CA LEU A 60 -16.14 -1.13 -4.99
C LEU A 60 -16.86 0.09 -5.59
N TYR A 61 -16.48 0.46 -6.82
CA TYR A 61 -17.09 1.57 -7.54
C TYR A 61 -18.61 1.41 -7.65
N TYR A 62 -19.07 0.29 -8.22
CA TYR A 62 -20.50 0.04 -8.42
C TYR A 62 -21.24 -0.08 -7.09
N SER A 63 -20.66 -0.74 -6.09
CA SER A 63 -21.29 -0.86 -4.77
C SER A 63 -21.52 0.49 -4.11
N ILE A 64 -20.61 1.46 -4.28
CA ILE A 64 -20.80 2.82 -3.77
C ILE A 64 -21.79 3.60 -4.64
N MET A 65 -21.72 3.48 -5.97
CA MET A 65 -22.58 4.22 -6.88
C MET A 65 -24.05 3.79 -6.83
N GLU A 66 -24.30 2.58 -6.40
CA GLU A 66 -25.64 1.98 -6.27
C GLU A 66 -26.16 2.01 -4.81
N ASP A 67 -25.40 2.56 -3.88
CA ASP A 67 -25.77 2.61 -2.48
C ASP A 67 -27.00 3.53 -2.26
N PRO A 68 -28.17 2.97 -1.87
CA PRO A 68 -29.38 3.75 -1.66
C PRO A 68 -29.31 4.66 -0.42
N GLU A 69 -28.38 4.39 0.51
CA GLU A 69 -28.14 5.27 1.66
C GLU A 69 -27.45 6.57 1.25
N LEU A 70 -26.65 6.52 0.17
CA LEU A 70 -25.94 7.69 -0.35
C LEU A 70 -26.74 8.43 -1.44
N PHE A 71 -27.48 7.69 -2.25
CA PHE A 71 -28.08 8.23 -3.46
C PHE A 71 -29.55 7.82 -3.62
N GLY A 72 -30.42 8.80 -3.72
CA GLY A 72 -31.80 8.57 -4.12
C GLY A 72 -31.91 8.23 -5.62
N PRO A 73 -33.08 7.72 -6.07
CA PRO A 73 -33.29 7.25 -7.45
C PRO A 73 -33.08 8.34 -8.51
N TYR A 74 -33.26 9.60 -8.16
CA TYR A 74 -33.13 10.75 -9.06
C TYR A 74 -31.83 11.53 -8.90
N THR A 75 -30.83 11.00 -8.15
CA THR A 75 -29.55 11.69 -7.98
C THR A 75 -28.78 11.73 -9.30
N PRO A 76 -28.44 12.94 -9.82
CA PRO A 76 -27.70 13.08 -11.07
C PRO A 76 -26.32 12.43 -11.03
N ALA A 77 -25.82 11.94 -12.16
CA ALA A 77 -24.55 11.25 -12.27
C ALA A 77 -23.34 12.10 -11.81
N ASP A 78 -23.34 13.40 -12.11
CA ASP A 78 -22.29 14.32 -11.69
C ASP A 78 -22.27 14.54 -10.18
N ALA A 79 -23.43 14.55 -9.52
CA ALA A 79 -23.54 14.61 -8.07
C ALA A 79 -23.02 13.32 -7.41
N ARG A 80 -23.34 12.15 -7.99
CA ARG A 80 -22.79 10.85 -7.53
C ARG A 80 -21.27 10.81 -7.63
N LEU A 81 -20.70 11.27 -8.76
CA LEU A 81 -19.25 11.33 -8.94
C LEU A 81 -18.56 12.29 -7.97
N LYS A 82 -19.18 13.44 -7.68
CA LYS A 82 -18.66 14.37 -6.66
C LYS A 82 -18.67 13.76 -5.27
N ALA A 83 -19.73 13.03 -4.91
CA ALA A 83 -19.84 12.33 -3.64
C ALA A 83 -18.83 11.17 -3.55
N LEU A 84 -18.64 10.40 -4.61
CA LEU A 84 -17.65 9.33 -4.69
C LEU A 84 -16.25 9.84 -4.35
N LYS A 85 -15.83 10.98 -4.93
CA LYS A 85 -14.50 11.58 -4.67
C LYS A 85 -14.29 11.96 -3.20
N LYS A 86 -15.36 12.15 -2.43
CA LYS A 86 -15.33 12.47 -0.99
C LYS A 86 -15.63 11.25 -0.11
N ASN A 87 -15.98 10.12 -0.71
CA ASN A 87 -16.36 8.93 0.02
C ASN A 87 -15.15 8.33 0.75
N PRO A 88 -15.20 8.09 2.07
CA PRO A 88 -14.06 7.57 2.84
C PRO A 88 -13.65 6.15 2.45
N TYR A 89 -14.59 5.32 1.98
CA TYR A 89 -14.29 3.96 1.54
C TYR A 89 -13.61 3.95 0.17
N TRP A 90 -14.00 4.87 -0.72
CA TRP A 90 -13.32 5.07 -2.00
C TRP A 90 -11.89 5.58 -1.84
N ASN A 91 -11.68 6.46 -0.86
CA ASN A 91 -10.39 7.06 -0.56
C ASN A 91 -9.60 6.27 0.49
N ALA A 92 -10.08 5.09 0.91
CA ALA A 92 -9.37 4.26 1.87
C ALA A 92 -7.98 3.90 1.35
N LEU A 93 -6.98 4.06 2.21
CA LEU A 93 -5.59 3.77 1.86
C LEU A 93 -5.41 2.27 1.63
N GLN A 94 -4.86 1.94 0.48
CA GLN A 94 -4.45 0.59 0.14
C GLN A 94 -3.03 0.37 0.66
N VAL A 95 -2.89 -0.53 1.63
CA VAL A 95 -1.65 -0.67 2.39
C VAL A 95 -1.07 -2.08 2.27
N LYS A 96 0.25 -2.17 2.45
CA LYS A 96 1.02 -3.40 2.54
C LYS A 96 1.89 -3.37 3.78
N TYR A 97 2.23 -4.55 4.30
CA TYR A 97 3.25 -4.62 5.32
C TYR A 97 4.59 -4.11 4.79
N ALA A 98 5.28 -3.31 5.61
CA ALA A 98 6.57 -2.72 5.28
C ALA A 98 7.76 -3.51 5.89
N TYR A 99 7.58 -4.80 6.18
CA TYR A 99 8.66 -5.66 6.70
C TYR A 99 9.75 -5.93 5.65
N ALA A 100 9.38 -5.93 4.37
CA ALA A 100 10.28 -5.99 3.25
C ALA A 100 9.75 -5.12 2.12
N VAL A 101 10.67 -4.57 1.35
CA VAL A 101 10.33 -3.73 0.19
C VAL A 101 11.14 -4.20 -1.02
N THR A 102 10.58 -4.02 -2.21
CA THR A 102 11.36 -4.30 -3.43
C THR A 102 12.50 -3.29 -3.56
N CYS A 103 13.58 -3.70 -4.22
CA CYS A 103 14.74 -2.83 -4.45
C CYS A 103 14.36 -1.50 -5.12
N HIS A 104 13.41 -1.52 -6.07
CA HIS A 104 12.91 -0.30 -6.74
C HIS A 104 12.24 0.67 -5.75
N LYS A 105 11.43 0.15 -4.82
CA LYS A 105 10.78 0.98 -3.79
C LYS A 105 11.76 1.50 -2.74
N ALA A 106 12.91 0.84 -2.58
CA ALA A 106 13.98 1.27 -1.69
C ALA A 106 14.87 2.38 -2.28
N GLN A 107 14.69 2.74 -3.55
CA GLN A 107 15.48 3.80 -4.18
C GLN A 107 15.28 5.14 -3.46
N GLY A 108 16.38 5.87 -3.23
CA GLY A 108 16.40 7.12 -2.48
C GLY A 108 16.45 6.96 -0.95
N GLY A 109 16.09 5.79 -0.41
CA GLY A 109 16.22 5.48 1.02
C GLY A 109 17.60 4.96 1.41
N GLN A 110 17.98 5.14 2.70
CA GLN A 110 19.16 4.52 3.31
C GLN A 110 18.83 4.05 4.72
N TRP A 111 19.37 2.88 5.08
CA TRP A 111 19.15 2.25 6.39
C TRP A 111 20.48 1.81 7.00
N LYS A 112 20.57 1.84 8.32
CA LYS A 112 21.79 1.38 9.04
C LYS A 112 22.12 -0.07 8.74
N ASN A 113 21.10 -0.94 8.71
CA ASN A 113 21.26 -2.37 8.43
C ASN A 113 20.30 -2.72 7.28
N VAL A 114 20.81 -3.40 6.27
CA VAL A 114 20.06 -3.85 5.10
C VAL A 114 20.28 -5.33 4.90
N PHE A 115 19.19 -6.06 4.75
CA PHE A 115 19.16 -7.46 4.35
C PHE A 115 18.69 -7.52 2.90
N VAL A 116 19.52 -8.08 2.03
CA VAL A 116 19.20 -8.27 0.60
C VAL A 116 19.01 -9.76 0.38
N ASP A 117 17.77 -10.13 0.06
CA ASP A 117 17.42 -11.50 -0.29
C ASP A 117 17.57 -11.69 -1.80
N ALA A 118 18.57 -12.47 -2.20
CA ALA A 118 18.82 -12.88 -3.57
C ALA A 118 18.62 -14.39 -3.77
N SER A 119 18.05 -15.09 -2.79
CA SER A 119 17.90 -16.56 -2.79
C SER A 119 17.01 -17.09 -3.94
N TYR A 120 16.10 -16.24 -4.44
CA TYR A 120 15.18 -16.57 -5.53
C TYR A 120 15.73 -16.29 -6.94
N ILE A 121 16.94 -15.71 -7.06
CA ILE A 121 17.53 -15.37 -8.35
C ILE A 121 18.36 -16.55 -8.86
N PRO A 122 17.96 -17.21 -9.94
CA PRO A 122 18.71 -18.32 -10.49
C PRO A 122 20.03 -17.84 -11.11
N PRO A 123 21.08 -18.68 -11.13
CA PRO A 123 22.41 -18.31 -11.62
C PRO A 123 22.45 -17.81 -13.08
N ASP A 124 21.59 -18.35 -13.93
CA ASP A 124 21.46 -17.98 -15.35
C ASP A 124 20.80 -16.60 -15.55
N ALA A 125 20.12 -16.07 -14.55
CA ALA A 125 19.55 -14.71 -14.56
C ALA A 125 20.54 -13.61 -14.11
N MET A 126 21.81 -13.95 -13.83
CA MET A 126 22.84 -13.01 -13.37
C MET A 126 23.46 -12.19 -14.53
N GLY A 127 22.62 -11.53 -15.32
CA GLY A 127 23.02 -10.58 -16.37
C GLY A 127 23.24 -9.15 -15.86
N LEU A 128 23.38 -8.20 -16.78
CA LEU A 128 23.61 -6.78 -16.49
C LEU A 128 22.53 -6.18 -15.56
N ASP A 129 21.28 -6.56 -15.76
CA ASP A 129 20.17 -6.06 -14.96
C ASP A 129 20.21 -6.57 -13.51
N PHE A 130 20.68 -7.78 -13.29
CA PHE A 130 20.96 -8.29 -11.96
C PHE A 130 22.02 -7.45 -11.23
N TYR A 131 23.12 -7.09 -11.91
CA TYR A 131 24.17 -6.25 -11.29
C TYR A 131 23.68 -4.83 -11.01
N ARG A 132 22.85 -4.26 -11.86
CA ARG A 132 22.19 -2.96 -11.62
C ARG A 132 21.26 -3.02 -10.41
N TRP A 133 20.46 -4.08 -10.32
CA TRP A 133 19.59 -4.35 -9.18
C TRP A 133 20.42 -4.52 -7.89
N LEU A 134 21.45 -5.35 -7.94
CA LEU A 134 22.32 -5.61 -6.80
C LEU A 134 23.02 -4.31 -6.32
N TYR A 135 23.57 -3.54 -7.24
CA TYR A 135 24.17 -2.23 -6.93
C TYR A 135 23.15 -1.33 -6.22
N THR A 136 21.95 -1.23 -6.74
CA THR A 136 20.88 -0.43 -6.10
C THR A 136 20.58 -0.94 -4.70
N ALA A 137 20.48 -2.26 -4.50
CA ALA A 137 20.15 -2.86 -3.23
C ALA A 137 21.27 -2.64 -2.19
N VAL A 138 22.52 -2.92 -2.54
CA VAL A 138 23.66 -2.84 -1.59
C VAL A 138 23.98 -1.40 -1.18
N THR A 139 23.77 -0.44 -2.06
CA THR A 139 23.99 0.98 -1.77
C THR A 139 22.93 1.58 -0.84
N ARG A 140 21.92 0.82 -0.44
CA ARG A 140 20.94 1.23 0.59
C ARG A 140 21.48 1.11 2.00
N ALA A 141 22.54 0.31 2.21
CA ALA A 141 23.13 0.15 3.53
C ALA A 141 24.10 1.29 3.85
N SER A 142 23.87 2.00 4.97
CA SER A 142 24.79 3.01 5.47
C SER A 142 25.79 2.48 6.51
N ARG A 143 25.56 1.26 7.06
CA ARG A 143 26.45 0.67 8.09
C ARG A 143 26.73 -0.82 7.88
N ARG A 144 25.67 -1.67 7.76
CA ARG A 144 25.83 -3.12 7.63
C ARG A 144 24.95 -3.64 6.51
N LEU A 145 25.51 -4.54 5.71
CA LEU A 145 24.84 -5.25 4.65
C LEU A 145 24.88 -6.75 4.94
N PHE A 146 23.76 -7.41 4.80
CA PHE A 146 23.60 -8.86 4.91
C PHE A 146 23.02 -9.38 3.60
N LEU A 147 23.73 -10.31 2.96
CA LEU A 147 23.27 -10.98 1.74
C LEU A 147 22.75 -12.36 2.12
N ILE A 148 21.51 -12.64 1.76
CA ILE A 148 20.85 -13.94 1.90
C ILE A 148 20.97 -14.64 0.55
N ARG A 149 21.59 -15.82 0.55
CA ARG A 149 21.71 -16.72 -0.60
C ARG A 149 21.38 -18.13 -0.17
N ASN A 150 20.83 -18.91 -1.10
CA ASN A 150 20.76 -20.38 -0.98
C ASN A 150 22.12 -20.98 -1.26
#